data_958d62c99922b54a7d6ed5ca67e69afd
#
_entry.id   958d62c99922b54a7d6ed5ca67e69afd
#
_cell.length_a   1.000
_cell.length_b   1.000
_cell.length_c   1.000
_cell.angle_alpha   90.00
_cell.angle_beta   90.00
_cell.angle_gamma   90.00
#
_symmetry.space_group_name_H-M   'P 1'
#
loop_
_entity.id
_entity.type
_entity.pdbx_description
1 polymer ?
#
loop_
_entity_poly.entity_id
_entity_poly.type
_entity_poly.pdbx_seq_one_letter_code
_entity_poly.pdbx_strand_id
1 'polypeptide(L)'
;MENQQEAIARSRRRAAAAVLCVTVFAAAFIGVACFLHASSPKYSPNELGSQLAPTSDPLYVLLIGSDSRKGTALYTGKANEHAQVDQHSDIMTLMRIDPETYTITLVTVPRDTQLAGTSGKINDALAGGDPNEVVKVVETLTGITVDYYMMTTFTSFESLVDDLGGTVVDVPLKITTDDPSTGRDVTVAPGQSQSLDGSQTLVLARARKEYVEDQDALRQVNVRNIEVSLIEKVLANPGGIDDALLYLEEHTTTNMDFGLVASLAADFLLHRDDVTIYTCTGPHKGSVNEAGLWVIPEDKETWSLLMETVDAGEDPSGVVSLPSFPVS
;
A
#
# COMPACT_ATOMS: atom_id res chain seq x y z
N MET A 1 49.56 0.40 17.91
CA MET A 1 49.30 -0.56 16.82
C MET A 1 48.39 -1.70 17.27
N GLU A 2 48.52 -2.21 18.49
CA GLU A 2 47.71 -3.31 19.04
C GLU A 2 46.22 -2.97 19.17
N ASN A 3 45.86 -1.75 19.59
CA ASN A 3 44.45 -1.30 19.70
C ASN A 3 43.72 -1.19 18.35
N GLN A 4 44.42 -0.99 17.26
CA GLN A 4 43.87 -0.87 15.92
C GLN A 4 43.57 -2.27 15.31
N GLN A 5 44.43 -3.23 15.61
CA GLN A 5 44.21 -4.64 15.19
C GLN A 5 43.06 -5.29 15.94
N GLU A 6 42.90 -4.98 17.23
CA GLU A 6 41.76 -5.46 18.01
C GLU A 6 40.42 -4.84 17.55
N ALA A 7 40.40 -3.56 17.16
CA ALA A 7 39.20 -2.90 16.61
C ALA A 7 38.79 -3.50 15.26
N ILE A 8 39.76 -3.80 14.38
CA ILE A 8 39.54 -4.45 13.10
C ILE A 8 39.05 -5.92 13.30
N ALA A 9 39.64 -6.63 14.27
CA ALA A 9 39.21 -7.99 14.61
C ALA A 9 37.78 -8.04 15.19
N ARG A 10 37.39 -7.06 16.02
CA ARG A 10 36.02 -6.91 16.54
C ARG A 10 35.03 -6.54 15.44
N SER A 11 35.40 -5.65 14.50
CA SER A 11 34.59 -5.29 13.33
C SER A 11 34.37 -6.50 12.43
N ARG A 12 35.43 -7.27 12.13
CA ARG A 12 35.33 -8.50 11.32
C ARG A 12 34.50 -9.60 11.99
N ARG A 13 34.58 -9.75 13.31
CA ARG A 13 33.75 -10.71 14.07
C ARG A 13 32.29 -10.28 14.11
N ARG A 14 31.98 -8.97 14.18
CA ARG A 14 30.62 -8.43 14.08
C ARG A 14 30.05 -8.59 12.67
N ALA A 15 30.85 -8.33 11.63
CA ALA A 15 30.47 -8.58 10.24
C ALA A 15 30.24 -10.08 9.94
N ALA A 16 31.12 -10.97 10.45
CA ALA A 16 30.95 -12.41 10.30
C ALA A 16 29.76 -12.95 11.09
N ALA A 17 29.45 -12.39 12.26
CA ALA A 17 28.24 -12.73 13.03
C ALA A 17 26.98 -12.24 12.32
N ALA A 18 27.00 -11.04 11.71
CA ALA A 18 25.89 -10.53 10.91
C ALA A 18 25.64 -11.38 9.66
N VAL A 19 26.71 -11.79 8.93
CA VAL A 19 26.59 -12.69 7.78
C VAL A 19 26.10 -14.09 8.21
N LEU A 20 26.53 -14.61 9.36
CA LEU A 20 26.08 -15.89 9.88
C LEU A 20 24.59 -15.80 10.33
N CYS A 21 24.17 -14.68 10.92
CA CYS A 21 22.76 -14.44 11.24
C CYS A 21 21.93 -14.38 9.95
N VAL A 22 22.36 -13.66 8.92
CA VAL A 22 21.63 -13.57 7.64
C VAL A 22 21.50 -14.93 6.96
N THR A 23 22.54 -15.77 6.97
CA THR A 23 22.47 -17.12 6.37
C THR A 23 21.64 -18.10 7.22
N VAL A 24 21.62 -17.96 8.54
CA VAL A 24 20.75 -18.75 9.44
C VAL A 24 19.31 -18.28 9.33
N PHE A 25 19.06 -16.97 9.19
CA PHE A 25 17.73 -16.41 8.98
C PHE A 25 17.16 -16.78 7.60
N ALA A 26 17.96 -16.74 6.53
CA ALA A 26 17.54 -17.21 5.22
C ALA A 26 17.18 -18.70 5.23
N ALA A 27 17.95 -19.54 5.93
CA ALA A 27 17.66 -20.97 6.08
C ALA A 27 16.45 -21.24 7.00
N ALA A 28 16.25 -20.45 8.04
CA ALA A 28 15.06 -20.52 8.90
C ALA A 28 13.80 -20.03 8.17
N PHE A 29 13.94 -18.97 7.34
CA PHE A 29 12.88 -18.43 6.49
C PHE A 29 12.39 -19.45 5.46
N ILE A 30 13.30 -20.13 4.76
CA ILE A 30 12.98 -21.25 3.87
C ILE A 30 12.30 -22.38 4.65
N GLY A 31 12.73 -22.65 5.87
CA GLY A 31 12.15 -23.66 6.76
C GLY A 31 10.75 -23.32 7.23
N VAL A 32 10.49 -22.05 7.59
CA VAL A 32 9.17 -21.56 8.04
C VAL A 32 8.21 -21.45 6.87
N ALA A 33 8.63 -20.92 5.73
CA ALA A 33 7.82 -20.91 4.50
C ALA A 33 7.44 -22.32 4.07
N CYS A 34 8.38 -23.28 4.11
CA CYS A 34 8.10 -24.69 3.85
C CYS A 34 7.19 -25.33 4.92
N PHE A 35 7.30 -24.95 6.20
CA PHE A 35 6.47 -25.47 7.28
C PHE A 35 5.04 -24.93 7.22
N LEU A 36 4.85 -23.64 6.98
CA LEU A 36 3.51 -23.02 6.84
C LEU A 36 2.81 -23.56 5.57
N HIS A 37 3.55 -23.79 4.50
CA HIS A 37 3.02 -24.39 3.26
C HIS A 37 2.71 -25.89 3.40
N ALA A 38 3.51 -26.64 4.16
CA ALA A 38 3.24 -28.05 4.47
C ALA A 38 1.99 -28.25 5.35
N SER A 39 1.54 -27.18 6.04
CA SER A 39 0.31 -27.18 6.85
C SER A 39 -0.94 -26.81 6.07
N SER A 40 -0.81 -26.36 4.81
CA SER A 40 -1.91 -25.98 3.91
C SER A 40 -2.22 -27.11 2.93
N PRO A 41 -3.43 -27.70 2.91
CA PRO A 41 -3.72 -28.95 2.19
C PRO A 41 -3.88 -28.85 0.66
N LYS A 42 -3.40 -27.78 0.01
CA LYS A 42 -3.71 -27.52 -1.43
C LYS A 42 -2.53 -27.49 -2.40
N TYR A 43 -1.27 -27.61 -2.00
CA TYR A 43 -0.14 -27.54 -2.93
C TYR A 43 0.87 -28.66 -2.76
N SER A 44 1.36 -29.21 -3.89
CA SER A 44 2.38 -30.25 -3.95
C SER A 44 3.78 -29.63 -3.85
N PRO A 45 4.73 -30.22 -3.07
CA PRO A 45 6.08 -29.70 -2.90
C PRO A 45 6.90 -29.54 -4.19
N ASN A 46 6.52 -30.21 -5.26
CA ASN A 46 7.20 -30.13 -6.56
C ASN A 46 6.83 -28.91 -7.40
N GLU A 47 5.75 -28.21 -7.06
CA GLU A 47 5.34 -26.96 -7.74
C GLU A 47 5.96 -25.72 -7.09
N LEU A 48 6.36 -25.81 -5.81
CA LEU A 48 7.01 -24.72 -5.07
C LEU A 48 8.36 -24.31 -5.65
N GLY A 49 9.16 -25.28 -6.07
CA GLY A 49 10.53 -25.03 -6.55
C GLY A 49 10.61 -24.26 -7.87
N SER A 50 9.51 -24.18 -8.63
CA SER A 50 9.44 -23.43 -9.90
C SER A 50 8.80 -22.05 -9.77
N GLN A 51 8.10 -21.76 -8.64
CA GLN A 51 7.42 -20.48 -8.38
C GLN A 51 8.17 -19.57 -7.41
N LEU A 52 9.20 -20.08 -6.72
CA LEU A 52 10.04 -19.32 -5.78
C LEU A 52 11.25 -18.63 -6.44
N ALA A 53 11.40 -18.68 -7.76
CA ALA A 53 12.36 -17.83 -8.43
C ALA A 53 11.81 -16.39 -8.37
N PRO A 54 12.58 -15.41 -7.83
CA PRO A 54 12.18 -14.02 -7.92
C PRO A 54 11.95 -13.71 -9.40
N THR A 55 10.76 -13.18 -9.72
CA THR A 55 10.54 -12.70 -11.07
C THR A 55 11.53 -11.58 -11.33
N SER A 56 12.17 -11.59 -12.48
CA SER A 56 12.99 -10.45 -12.92
C SER A 56 12.13 -9.36 -13.55
N ASP A 57 10.90 -9.70 -13.93
CA ASP A 57 10.01 -8.78 -14.60
C ASP A 57 9.26 -7.90 -13.59
N PRO A 58 9.05 -6.61 -13.87
CA PRO A 58 8.24 -5.75 -13.03
C PRO A 58 6.82 -6.29 -12.84
N LEU A 59 6.26 -6.05 -11.65
CA LEU A 59 4.91 -6.47 -11.25
C LEU A 59 4.03 -5.26 -10.99
N TYR A 60 2.74 -5.37 -11.33
CA TYR A 60 1.73 -4.39 -10.96
C TYR A 60 0.77 -4.96 -9.92
N VAL A 61 0.73 -4.33 -8.74
CA VAL A 61 -0.17 -4.70 -7.64
C VAL A 61 -1.12 -3.55 -7.38
N LEU A 62 -2.43 -3.80 -7.42
CA LEU A 62 -3.43 -2.79 -7.07
C LEU A 62 -3.74 -2.87 -5.58
N LEU A 63 -3.36 -1.84 -4.83
CA LEU A 63 -3.72 -1.65 -3.44
C LEU A 63 -5.12 -1.03 -3.37
N ILE A 64 -6.04 -1.65 -2.62
CA ILE A 64 -7.43 -1.23 -2.49
C ILE A 64 -7.77 -1.02 -1.03
N GLY A 65 -8.15 0.21 -0.66
CA GLY A 65 -8.74 0.51 0.63
C GLY A 65 -10.26 0.60 0.51
N SER A 66 -10.97 -0.37 1.12
CA SER A 66 -12.42 -0.42 1.14
C SER A 66 -13.00 0.32 2.35
N ASP A 67 -14.08 1.06 2.15
CA ASP A 67 -14.86 1.68 3.22
C ASP A 67 -15.77 0.68 3.96
N SER A 68 -15.58 -0.61 3.72
CA SER A 68 -16.30 -1.68 4.39
C SER A 68 -16.18 -1.56 5.90
N ARG A 69 -17.33 -1.57 6.58
CA ARG A 69 -17.44 -1.58 8.05
C ARG A 69 -17.60 -2.96 8.63
N LYS A 70 -17.45 -4.01 7.84
CA LYS A 70 -17.51 -5.39 8.31
C LYS A 70 -16.43 -5.61 9.38
N GLY A 71 -16.83 -6.13 10.55
CA GLY A 71 -15.92 -6.32 11.68
C GLY A 71 -15.80 -5.12 12.62
N THR A 72 -16.35 -3.93 12.28
CA THR A 72 -16.34 -2.77 13.18
C THR A 72 -17.38 -2.88 14.28
N ALA A 73 -17.16 -2.17 15.41
CA ALA A 73 -18.15 -2.06 16.50
C ALA A 73 -19.46 -1.38 16.06
N LEU A 74 -19.42 -0.62 14.98
CA LEU A 74 -20.59 0.06 14.39
C LEU A 74 -21.43 -0.85 13.48
N TYR A 75 -20.88 -1.99 13.06
CA TYR A 75 -21.54 -2.96 12.21
C TYR A 75 -22.26 -4.00 13.08
N THR A 76 -23.38 -3.58 13.71
CA THR A 76 -24.15 -4.41 14.67
C THR A 76 -25.62 -4.55 14.26
N GLY A 77 -26.29 -5.58 14.76
CA GLY A 77 -27.71 -5.81 14.54
C GLY A 77 -28.05 -6.21 13.09
N LYS A 78 -29.15 -5.67 12.55
CA LYS A 78 -29.62 -5.99 11.19
C LYS A 78 -28.65 -5.61 10.08
N ALA A 79 -27.77 -4.66 10.29
CA ALA A 79 -26.73 -4.28 9.32
C ALA A 79 -25.71 -5.43 9.10
N ASN A 80 -25.53 -6.31 10.09
CA ASN A 80 -24.64 -7.47 10.00
C ASN A 80 -25.25 -8.66 9.24
N GLU A 81 -26.57 -8.64 8.99
CA GLU A 81 -27.30 -9.71 8.29
C GLU A 81 -27.37 -9.49 6.78
N HIS A 82 -27.08 -8.27 6.31
CA HIS A 82 -27.06 -7.93 4.90
C HIS A 82 -25.62 -7.88 4.38
N ALA A 83 -25.37 -8.53 3.23
CA ALA A 83 -24.15 -8.29 2.47
C ALA A 83 -24.03 -6.77 2.25
N GLN A 84 -22.88 -6.18 2.58
CA GLN A 84 -22.66 -4.76 2.34
C GLN A 84 -22.59 -4.55 0.82
N VAL A 85 -23.70 -4.06 0.26
CA VAL A 85 -23.89 -3.87 -1.19
C VAL A 85 -23.47 -2.48 -1.70
N ASP A 86 -22.96 -1.62 -0.80
CA ASP A 86 -22.57 -0.24 -1.12
C ASP A 86 -21.13 0.03 -0.64
N GLN A 87 -20.21 -0.88 -0.95
CA GLN A 87 -18.79 -0.66 -0.67
C GLN A 87 -18.19 0.24 -1.74
N HIS A 88 -17.23 1.09 -1.33
CA HIS A 88 -16.46 1.92 -2.25
C HIS A 88 -14.98 1.66 -2.06
N SER A 89 -14.22 1.71 -3.15
CA SER A 89 -12.77 1.74 -3.12
C SER A 89 -12.31 3.19 -2.92
N ASP A 90 -12.19 3.58 -1.65
CA ASP A 90 -11.81 4.94 -1.27
C ASP A 90 -10.32 5.24 -1.52
N ILE A 91 -9.50 4.20 -1.52
CA ILE A 91 -8.08 4.24 -1.83
C ILE A 91 -7.85 3.23 -2.96
N MET A 92 -7.19 3.67 -4.01
CA MET A 92 -6.69 2.84 -5.09
C MET A 92 -5.30 3.36 -5.45
N THR A 93 -4.27 2.54 -5.17
CA THR A 93 -2.89 2.83 -5.53
C THR A 93 -2.36 1.69 -6.40
N LEU A 94 -2.01 1.99 -7.64
CA LEU A 94 -1.32 1.05 -8.51
C LEU A 94 0.17 1.09 -8.17
N MET A 95 0.67 0.00 -7.61
CA MET A 95 2.07 -0.14 -7.21
C MET A 95 2.82 -0.97 -8.25
N ARG A 96 3.84 -0.38 -8.88
CA ARG A 96 4.80 -1.10 -9.71
C ARG A 96 6.00 -1.47 -8.84
N ILE A 97 6.36 -2.74 -8.84
CA ILE A 97 7.53 -3.27 -8.14
C ILE A 97 8.50 -3.79 -9.20
N ASP A 98 9.69 -3.24 -9.25
CA ASP A 98 10.73 -3.66 -10.17
C ASP A 98 11.89 -4.30 -9.38
N PRO A 99 12.00 -5.62 -9.39
CA PRO A 99 13.04 -6.33 -8.64
C PRO A 99 14.43 -6.25 -9.29
N GLU A 100 14.53 -5.86 -10.58
CA GLU A 100 15.82 -5.70 -11.23
C GLU A 100 16.50 -4.39 -10.83
N THR A 101 15.71 -3.32 -10.69
CA THR A 101 16.19 -1.96 -10.35
C THR A 101 15.94 -1.57 -8.90
N TYR A 102 15.27 -2.42 -8.12
CA TYR A 102 14.80 -2.15 -6.74
C TYR A 102 13.96 -0.87 -6.66
N THR A 103 13.13 -0.63 -7.68
CA THR A 103 12.29 0.55 -7.75
C THR A 103 10.84 0.20 -7.41
N ILE A 104 10.22 0.97 -6.52
CA ILE A 104 8.80 0.90 -6.20
C ILE A 104 8.16 2.22 -6.64
N THR A 105 7.15 2.15 -7.50
CA THR A 105 6.40 3.34 -7.94
C THR A 105 4.94 3.24 -7.49
N LEU A 106 4.47 4.23 -6.73
CA LEU A 106 3.10 4.32 -6.22
C LEU A 106 2.31 5.35 -7.04
N VAL A 107 1.35 4.88 -7.81
CA VAL A 107 0.48 5.71 -8.65
C VAL A 107 -0.91 5.76 -8.04
N THR A 108 -1.31 6.90 -7.47
CA THR A 108 -2.68 7.04 -6.99
C THR A 108 -3.66 7.09 -8.15
N VAL A 109 -4.71 6.26 -8.11
CA VAL A 109 -5.87 6.33 -8.99
C VAL A 109 -6.97 7.11 -8.27
N PRO A 110 -7.30 8.35 -8.71
CA PRO A 110 -8.28 9.17 -8.01
C PRO A 110 -9.67 8.51 -8.02
N ARG A 111 -10.24 8.32 -6.82
CA ARG A 111 -11.51 7.60 -6.60
C ARG A 111 -12.72 8.21 -7.32
N ASP A 112 -12.66 9.51 -7.58
CA ASP A 112 -13.73 10.27 -8.23
C ASP A 112 -13.57 10.32 -9.76
N THR A 113 -12.62 9.57 -10.36
CA THR A 113 -12.48 9.43 -11.81
C THR A 113 -13.78 8.86 -12.39
N GLN A 114 -14.28 9.47 -13.47
CA GLN A 114 -15.52 9.05 -14.11
C GLN A 114 -15.33 7.69 -14.78
N LEU A 115 -16.23 6.77 -14.52
CA LEU A 115 -16.26 5.46 -15.17
C LEU A 115 -16.60 5.62 -16.65
N ALA A 116 -15.78 5.04 -17.54
CA ALA A 116 -15.98 5.10 -18.97
C ALA A 116 -17.41 4.69 -19.40
N GLY A 117 -18.08 5.53 -20.18
CA GLY A 117 -19.42 5.28 -20.68
C GLY A 117 -20.55 5.38 -19.64
N THR A 118 -20.28 5.85 -18.43
CA THR A 118 -21.27 6.05 -17.37
C THR A 118 -21.19 7.46 -16.77
N SER A 119 -22.14 7.82 -15.91
CA SER A 119 -22.06 9.03 -15.09
C SER A 119 -21.46 8.77 -13.70
N GLY A 120 -21.18 7.50 -13.34
CA GLY A 120 -20.66 7.08 -12.05
C GLY A 120 -19.16 7.27 -11.91
N LYS A 121 -18.65 6.94 -10.73
CA LYS A 121 -17.25 7.07 -10.35
C LYS A 121 -16.56 5.71 -10.31
N ILE A 122 -15.24 5.70 -10.48
CA ILE A 122 -14.46 4.46 -10.49
C ILE A 122 -14.53 3.71 -9.15
N ASN A 123 -14.70 4.41 -8.04
CA ASN A 123 -14.83 3.79 -6.71
C ASN A 123 -16.12 2.99 -6.53
N ASP A 124 -17.15 3.23 -7.35
CA ASP A 124 -18.40 2.46 -7.36
C ASP A 124 -18.20 1.03 -7.88
N ALA A 125 -17.06 0.73 -8.53
CA ALA A 125 -16.74 -0.61 -9.03
C ALA A 125 -16.67 -1.65 -7.89
N LEU A 126 -16.39 -1.24 -6.65
CA LEU A 126 -16.38 -2.15 -5.50
C LEU A 126 -17.76 -2.40 -4.89
N ALA A 127 -18.83 -1.80 -5.39
CA ALA A 127 -20.18 -1.88 -4.76
C ALA A 127 -20.64 -3.32 -4.50
N GLY A 128 -20.29 -4.28 -5.36
CA GLY A 128 -20.54 -5.71 -5.18
C GLY A 128 -19.57 -6.44 -4.23
N GLY A 129 -18.54 -5.76 -3.75
CA GLY A 129 -17.51 -6.34 -2.88
C GLY A 129 -16.46 -7.20 -3.60
N ASP A 130 -16.47 -7.23 -4.94
CA ASP A 130 -15.50 -7.99 -5.75
C ASP A 130 -14.33 -7.08 -6.18
N PRO A 131 -13.11 -7.28 -5.66
CA PRO A 131 -11.94 -6.50 -6.05
C PRO A 131 -11.56 -6.65 -7.53
N ASN A 132 -11.94 -7.76 -8.19
CA ASN A 132 -11.66 -7.95 -9.61
C ASN A 132 -12.41 -6.93 -10.49
N GLU A 133 -13.57 -6.42 -10.06
CA GLU A 133 -14.25 -5.35 -10.79
C GLU A 133 -13.46 -4.03 -10.70
N VAL A 134 -12.82 -3.75 -9.57
CA VAL A 134 -11.91 -2.59 -9.42
C VAL A 134 -10.68 -2.76 -10.31
N VAL A 135 -10.09 -3.94 -10.34
CA VAL A 135 -8.95 -4.26 -11.23
C VAL A 135 -9.32 -3.94 -12.69
N LYS A 136 -10.43 -4.46 -13.20
CA LYS A 136 -10.87 -4.25 -14.60
C LYS A 136 -11.01 -2.77 -14.98
N VAL A 137 -11.60 -1.96 -14.07
CA VAL A 137 -11.79 -0.54 -14.38
C VAL A 137 -10.48 0.24 -14.32
N VAL A 138 -9.55 -0.14 -13.42
CA VAL A 138 -8.21 0.43 -13.35
C VAL A 138 -7.40 0.05 -14.60
N GLU A 139 -7.41 -1.20 -15.03
CA GLU A 139 -6.77 -1.65 -16.28
C GLU A 139 -7.31 -0.89 -17.50
N THR A 140 -8.65 -0.70 -17.56
CA THR A 140 -9.28 0.07 -18.64
C THR A 140 -8.82 1.52 -18.67
N LEU A 141 -8.67 2.14 -17.48
CA LEU A 141 -8.25 3.53 -17.32
C LEU A 141 -6.77 3.74 -17.64
N THR A 142 -5.92 2.84 -17.15
CA THR A 142 -4.45 2.99 -17.18
C THR A 142 -3.81 2.35 -18.42
N GLY A 143 -4.49 1.38 -19.04
CA GLY A 143 -3.93 0.56 -20.12
C GLY A 143 -2.92 -0.48 -19.65
N ILE A 144 -2.68 -0.62 -18.34
CA ILE A 144 -1.73 -1.57 -17.73
C ILE A 144 -2.48 -2.83 -17.30
N THR A 145 -1.86 -3.99 -17.49
CA THR A 145 -2.34 -5.24 -16.90
C THR A 145 -1.93 -5.29 -15.43
N VAL A 146 -2.88 -5.54 -14.55
CA VAL A 146 -2.66 -5.68 -13.10
C VAL A 146 -2.45 -7.14 -12.75
N ASP A 147 -1.26 -7.51 -12.27
CA ASP A 147 -0.91 -8.89 -11.95
C ASP A 147 -1.63 -9.38 -10.68
N TYR A 148 -1.68 -8.51 -9.68
CA TYR A 148 -2.25 -8.83 -8.37
C TYR A 148 -3.02 -7.65 -7.79
N TYR A 149 -3.91 -7.96 -6.83
CA TYR A 149 -4.50 -6.95 -5.96
C TYR A 149 -4.24 -7.30 -4.48
N MET A 150 -4.27 -6.28 -3.65
CA MET A 150 -4.26 -6.41 -2.19
C MET A 150 -5.28 -5.44 -1.61
N MET A 151 -6.32 -5.95 -0.95
CA MET A 151 -7.42 -5.16 -0.42
C MET A 151 -7.47 -5.26 1.10
N THR A 152 -7.67 -4.13 1.76
CA THR A 152 -7.91 -4.03 3.20
C THR A 152 -9.18 -3.24 3.50
N THR A 153 -9.76 -3.49 4.69
CA THR A 153 -10.88 -2.71 5.24
C THR A 153 -10.36 -1.73 6.29
N PHE A 154 -11.20 -0.83 6.79
CA PHE A 154 -10.82 0.11 7.85
C PHE A 154 -10.25 -0.58 9.09
N THR A 155 -10.96 -1.59 9.62
CA THR A 155 -10.51 -2.32 10.82
C THR A 155 -9.22 -3.08 10.57
N SER A 156 -9.12 -3.76 9.41
CA SER A 156 -7.92 -4.51 9.05
C SER A 156 -6.73 -3.58 8.83
N PHE A 157 -6.95 -2.40 8.25
CA PHE A 157 -5.90 -1.40 8.06
C PHE A 157 -5.38 -0.85 9.40
N GLU A 158 -6.26 -0.50 10.35
CA GLU A 158 -5.86 -0.06 11.69
C GLU A 158 -5.01 -1.12 12.37
N SER A 159 -5.47 -2.37 12.37
CA SER A 159 -4.75 -3.49 12.98
C SER A 159 -3.39 -3.72 12.32
N LEU A 160 -3.32 -3.71 10.97
CA LEU A 160 -2.06 -3.84 10.25
C LEU A 160 -1.06 -2.73 10.63
N VAL A 161 -1.52 -1.48 10.71
CA VAL A 161 -0.67 -0.35 11.10
C VAL A 161 -0.17 -0.52 12.54
N ASP A 162 -1.02 -0.92 13.48
CA ASP A 162 -0.64 -1.14 14.88
C ASP A 162 0.36 -2.29 15.01
N ASP A 163 0.13 -3.41 14.33
CA ASP A 163 1.00 -4.59 14.31
C ASP A 163 2.37 -4.28 13.71
N LEU A 164 2.43 -3.42 12.68
CA LEU A 164 3.68 -2.89 12.14
C LEU A 164 4.32 -1.81 13.04
N GLY A 165 3.67 -1.42 14.14
CA GLY A 165 4.16 -0.46 15.13
C GLY A 165 3.91 1.01 14.73
N GLY A 166 2.82 1.30 14.02
CA GLY A 166 2.37 2.64 13.63
C GLY A 166 3.03 3.19 12.35
N THR A 167 2.76 4.43 12.00
CA THR A 167 3.38 5.16 10.89
C THR A 167 4.14 6.40 11.37
N VAL A 168 5.06 6.92 10.55
CA VAL A 168 5.75 8.18 10.81
C VAL A 168 5.57 9.08 9.59
N VAL A 169 4.74 10.12 9.73
CA VAL A 169 4.35 10.99 8.62
C VAL A 169 4.25 12.45 9.04
N ASP A 170 4.36 13.36 8.08
CA ASP A 170 4.08 14.77 8.29
C ASP A 170 2.56 14.99 8.32
N VAL A 171 2.09 15.69 9.36
CA VAL A 171 0.68 16.04 9.53
C VAL A 171 0.53 17.54 9.27
N PRO A 172 -0.16 17.96 8.18
CA PRO A 172 -0.12 19.36 7.75
C PRO A 172 -0.94 20.30 8.65
N LEU A 173 -1.99 19.79 9.28
CA LEU A 173 -2.87 20.55 10.17
C LEU A 173 -3.51 19.63 11.21
N LYS A 174 -4.09 20.23 12.27
CA LYS A 174 -4.84 19.46 13.26
C LYS A 174 -6.10 18.86 12.63
N ILE A 175 -6.24 17.54 12.77
CA ILE A 175 -7.41 16.79 12.34
C ILE A 175 -8.13 16.26 13.57
N THR A 176 -9.45 16.44 13.64
CA THR A 176 -10.30 15.85 14.67
C THR A 176 -11.56 15.33 14.01
N THR A 177 -11.73 14.03 13.97
CA THR A 177 -12.92 13.39 13.39
C THR A 177 -13.15 12.03 14.06
N ASP A 178 -14.32 11.45 13.81
CA ASP A 178 -14.65 10.12 14.31
C ASP A 178 -13.85 9.03 13.58
N ASP A 179 -13.32 8.12 14.35
CA ASP A 179 -12.78 6.86 13.88
C ASP A 179 -13.95 5.98 13.40
N PRO A 180 -13.96 5.56 12.14
CA PRO A 180 -15.07 4.80 11.56
C PRO A 180 -15.22 3.39 12.13
N SER A 181 -14.19 2.85 12.78
CA SER A 181 -14.19 1.52 13.39
C SER A 181 -14.85 1.54 14.77
N THR A 182 -14.61 2.60 15.55
CA THR A 182 -15.05 2.71 16.92
C THR A 182 -16.14 3.76 17.16
N GLY A 183 -16.29 4.74 16.26
CA GLY A 183 -17.18 5.90 16.41
C GLY A 183 -16.71 6.90 17.47
N ARG A 184 -15.45 6.85 17.91
CA ARG A 184 -14.87 7.78 18.88
C ARG A 184 -14.12 8.90 18.18
N ASP A 185 -14.18 10.10 18.73
CA ASP A 185 -13.36 11.21 18.23
C ASP A 185 -11.88 10.91 18.46
N VAL A 186 -11.12 11.02 17.38
CA VAL A 186 -9.66 10.89 17.33
C VAL A 186 -9.06 12.20 16.88
N THR A 187 -8.01 12.63 17.56
CA THR A 187 -7.28 13.85 17.23
C THR A 187 -5.86 13.50 16.79
N VAL A 188 -5.48 14.00 15.62
CA VAL A 188 -4.11 13.95 15.08
C VAL A 188 -3.53 15.37 15.16
N ALA A 189 -2.41 15.51 15.88
CA ALA A 189 -1.74 16.79 16.05
C ALA A 189 -0.91 17.13 14.80
N PRO A 190 -0.84 18.43 14.38
CA PRO A 190 0.02 18.82 13.28
C PRO A 190 1.50 18.73 13.67
N GLY A 191 2.36 18.49 12.69
CA GLY A 191 3.81 18.47 12.90
C GLY A 191 4.53 17.60 11.88
N GLN A 192 5.85 17.74 11.83
CA GLN A 192 6.71 16.90 11.02
C GLN A 192 6.99 15.59 11.76
N SER A 193 7.13 14.50 11.01
CA SER A 193 7.52 13.17 11.50
C SER A 193 6.70 12.70 12.72
N GLN A 194 5.38 12.88 12.67
CA GLN A 194 4.48 12.45 13.73
C GLN A 194 4.37 10.92 13.73
N SER A 195 4.57 10.30 14.89
CA SER A 195 4.28 8.88 15.12
C SER A 195 2.79 8.72 15.36
N LEU A 196 2.12 7.94 14.52
CA LEU A 196 0.68 7.70 14.56
C LEU A 196 0.39 6.20 14.78
N ASP A 197 -0.59 5.89 15.61
CA ASP A 197 -1.18 4.55 15.73
C ASP A 197 -2.15 4.26 14.56
N GLY A 198 -2.74 3.07 14.54
CA GLY A 198 -3.66 2.64 13.48
C GLY A 198 -4.85 3.56 13.33
N SER A 199 -5.51 3.91 14.43
CA SER A 199 -6.69 4.79 14.44
C SER A 199 -6.34 6.21 13.96
N GLN A 200 -5.24 6.78 14.44
CA GLN A 200 -4.75 8.09 14.00
C GLN A 200 -4.36 8.09 12.52
N THR A 201 -3.71 7.01 12.05
CA THR A 201 -3.32 6.83 10.66
C THR A 201 -4.56 6.72 9.76
N LEU A 202 -5.58 5.95 10.17
CA LEU A 202 -6.84 5.84 9.41
C LEU A 202 -7.57 7.19 9.34
N VAL A 203 -7.64 7.92 10.45
CA VAL A 203 -8.23 9.27 10.50
C VAL A 203 -7.50 10.21 9.54
N LEU A 204 -6.16 10.21 9.51
CA LEU A 204 -5.37 11.00 8.58
C LEU A 204 -5.60 10.58 7.12
N ALA A 205 -5.65 9.28 6.82
CA ALA A 205 -5.91 8.75 5.48
C ALA A 205 -7.31 9.12 4.93
N ARG A 206 -8.24 9.45 5.82
CA ARG A 206 -9.62 9.84 5.48
C ARG A 206 -9.88 11.33 5.54
N ALA A 207 -8.96 12.15 6.08
CA ALA A 207 -9.11 13.58 6.24
C ALA A 207 -9.34 14.28 4.89
N ARG A 208 -10.47 14.98 4.74
CA ARG A 208 -10.87 15.71 3.52
C ARG A 208 -11.46 17.06 3.84
N LYS A 209 -12.48 17.10 4.72
CA LYS A 209 -13.26 18.30 5.06
C LYS A 209 -12.43 19.33 5.81
N GLU A 210 -11.32 18.92 6.37
CA GLU A 210 -10.35 19.76 7.08
C GLU A 210 -9.56 20.64 6.11
N TYR A 211 -9.50 20.26 4.82
CA TYR A 211 -8.83 21.02 3.76
C TYR A 211 -9.83 21.96 3.07
N VAL A 212 -9.39 23.19 2.80
CA VAL A 212 -10.25 24.22 2.20
C VAL A 212 -10.44 23.97 0.71
N GLU A 213 -9.36 23.62 0.02
CA GLU A 213 -9.32 23.37 -1.43
C GLU A 213 -8.72 21.98 -1.68
N ASP A 214 -8.90 21.43 -2.87
CA ASP A 214 -8.32 20.15 -3.33
C ASP A 214 -8.46 18.99 -2.31
N GLN A 215 -9.57 18.96 -1.59
CA GLN A 215 -9.81 18.11 -0.41
C GLN A 215 -9.42 16.64 -0.65
N ASP A 216 -9.89 16.03 -1.74
CA ASP A 216 -9.58 14.65 -2.02
C ASP A 216 -8.14 14.46 -2.50
N ALA A 217 -7.63 15.39 -3.31
CA ALA A 217 -6.25 15.30 -3.79
C ALA A 217 -5.23 15.45 -2.65
N LEU A 218 -5.48 16.32 -1.66
CA LEU A 218 -4.66 16.44 -0.44
C LEU A 218 -4.76 15.20 0.45
N ARG A 219 -5.95 14.60 0.57
CA ARG A 219 -6.12 13.30 1.25
C ARG A 219 -5.23 12.24 0.60
N GLN A 220 -5.19 12.19 -0.73
CA GLN A 220 -4.35 11.23 -1.46
C GLN A 220 -2.85 11.45 -1.24
N VAL A 221 -2.41 12.69 -0.97
CA VAL A 221 -1.02 12.96 -0.53
C VAL A 221 -0.74 12.27 0.80
N ASN A 222 -1.65 12.39 1.78
CA ASN A 222 -1.50 11.70 3.06
C ASN A 222 -1.43 10.18 2.87
N VAL A 223 -2.31 9.62 2.04
CA VAL A 223 -2.33 8.17 1.77
C VAL A 223 -0.97 7.71 1.22
N ARG A 224 -0.41 8.38 0.21
CA ARG A 224 0.91 8.03 -0.33
C ARG A 224 2.01 8.12 0.72
N ASN A 225 2.01 9.18 1.55
CA ASN A 225 2.99 9.32 2.62
C ASN A 225 2.88 8.19 3.65
N ILE A 226 1.67 7.74 3.96
CA ILE A 226 1.41 6.59 4.82
C ILE A 226 1.94 5.30 4.17
N GLU A 227 1.65 5.06 2.90
CA GLU A 227 2.13 3.89 2.15
C GLU A 227 3.66 3.85 2.11
N VAL A 228 4.31 4.98 1.80
CA VAL A 228 5.78 5.10 1.85
C VAL A 228 6.31 4.79 3.25
N SER A 229 5.72 5.38 4.30
CA SER A 229 6.12 5.14 5.69
C SER A 229 6.04 3.67 6.09
N LEU A 230 5.00 2.95 5.64
CA LEU A 230 4.86 1.51 5.91
C LEU A 230 5.93 0.69 5.17
N ILE A 231 6.22 1.01 3.91
CA ILE A 231 7.29 0.35 3.14
C ILE A 231 8.66 0.59 3.80
N GLU A 232 8.99 1.83 4.10
CA GLU A 232 10.26 2.20 4.76
C GLU A 232 10.42 1.51 6.11
N LYS A 233 9.32 1.35 6.86
CA LYS A 233 9.34 0.69 8.16
C LYS A 233 9.66 -0.80 8.05
N VAL A 234 9.10 -1.49 7.07
CA VAL A 234 9.45 -2.89 6.77
C VAL A 234 10.91 -2.98 6.36
N LEU A 235 11.38 -2.12 5.46
CA LEU A 235 12.77 -2.08 4.99
C LEU A 235 13.78 -1.75 6.13
N ALA A 236 13.38 -0.92 7.10
CA ALA A 236 14.21 -0.57 8.25
C ALA A 236 14.30 -1.67 9.31
N ASN A 237 13.38 -2.65 9.32
CA ASN A 237 13.30 -3.72 10.31
C ASN A 237 13.41 -5.12 9.69
N PRO A 238 14.59 -5.51 9.17
CA PRO A 238 14.76 -6.82 8.54
C PRO A 238 14.52 -8.00 9.48
N GLY A 239 14.61 -7.80 10.81
CA GLY A 239 14.29 -8.84 11.80
C GLY A 239 12.81 -9.04 12.09
N GLY A 240 11.95 -8.13 11.61
CA GLY A 240 10.49 -8.21 11.76
C GLY A 240 9.74 -8.63 10.51
N ILE A 241 10.44 -9.13 9.48
CA ILE A 241 9.81 -9.47 8.20
C ILE A 241 8.78 -10.59 8.33
N ASP A 242 9.05 -11.59 9.15
CA ASP A 242 8.14 -12.73 9.37
C ASP A 242 6.83 -12.26 10.00
N ASP A 243 6.91 -11.38 10.99
CA ASP A 243 5.75 -10.77 11.64
C ASP A 243 4.98 -9.89 10.63
N ALA A 244 5.69 -9.06 9.84
CA ALA A 244 5.06 -8.21 8.82
C ALA A 244 4.30 -9.02 7.76
N LEU A 245 4.85 -10.16 7.33
CA LEU A 245 4.18 -11.06 6.39
C LEU A 245 2.92 -11.70 6.99
N LEU A 246 2.99 -12.14 8.26
CA LEU A 246 1.83 -12.68 8.96
C LEU A 246 0.73 -11.62 9.12
N TYR A 247 1.08 -10.39 9.46
CA TYR A 247 0.12 -9.29 9.57
C TYR A 247 -0.54 -8.96 8.22
N LEU A 248 0.24 -8.95 7.14
CA LEU A 248 -0.31 -8.78 5.79
C LEU A 248 -1.30 -9.90 5.45
N GLU A 249 -0.95 -11.17 5.72
CA GLU A 249 -1.84 -12.30 5.48
C GLU A 249 -3.14 -12.22 6.29
N GLU A 250 -3.06 -11.80 7.55
CA GLU A 250 -4.21 -11.70 8.45
C GLU A 250 -5.15 -10.53 8.08
N HIS A 251 -4.59 -9.39 7.62
CA HIS A 251 -5.33 -8.14 7.46
C HIS A 251 -5.63 -7.76 6.02
N THR A 252 -5.28 -8.60 5.03
CA THR A 252 -5.54 -8.32 3.62
C THR A 252 -6.26 -9.45 2.92
N THR A 253 -7.00 -9.08 1.87
CA THR A 253 -7.54 -10.03 0.88
C THR A 253 -6.77 -9.84 -0.42
N THR A 254 -6.15 -10.90 -0.93
CA THR A 254 -5.30 -10.82 -2.12
C THR A 254 -5.39 -12.09 -2.96
N ASN A 255 -5.09 -11.97 -4.25
CA ASN A 255 -4.83 -13.10 -5.15
C ASN A 255 -3.33 -13.39 -5.31
N MET A 256 -2.46 -12.63 -4.64
CA MET A 256 -1.01 -12.82 -4.65
C MET A 256 -0.62 -13.95 -3.70
N ASP A 257 0.26 -14.85 -4.16
CA ASP A 257 0.82 -15.90 -3.30
C ASP A 257 1.77 -15.28 -2.25
N PHE A 258 1.58 -15.64 -0.98
CA PHE A 258 2.41 -15.09 0.10
C PHE A 258 3.88 -15.55 0.03
N GLY A 259 4.19 -16.66 -0.64
CA GLY A 259 5.56 -17.05 -0.94
C GLY A 259 6.24 -16.07 -1.89
N LEU A 260 5.50 -15.55 -2.88
CA LEU A 260 5.99 -14.48 -3.77
C LEU A 260 6.18 -13.17 -2.99
N VAL A 261 5.23 -12.77 -2.14
CA VAL A 261 5.37 -11.58 -1.27
C VAL A 261 6.62 -11.71 -0.41
N ALA A 262 6.82 -12.87 0.23
CA ALA A 262 7.98 -13.16 1.07
C ALA A 262 9.30 -13.11 0.28
N SER A 263 9.32 -13.66 -0.94
CA SER A 263 10.50 -13.66 -1.80
C SER A 263 10.89 -12.24 -2.22
N LEU A 264 9.92 -11.43 -2.68
CA LEU A 264 10.15 -10.03 -3.02
C LEU A 264 10.62 -9.22 -1.81
N ALA A 265 9.95 -9.36 -0.67
CA ALA A 265 10.30 -8.64 0.55
C ALA A 265 11.73 -9.00 1.01
N ALA A 266 12.12 -10.26 0.96
CA ALA A 266 13.48 -10.71 1.31
C ALA A 266 14.54 -10.14 0.36
N ASP A 267 14.26 -10.11 -0.94
CA ASP A 267 15.17 -9.56 -1.95
C ASP A 267 15.34 -8.05 -1.78
N PHE A 268 14.25 -7.30 -1.64
CA PHE A 268 14.28 -5.85 -1.36
C PHE A 268 14.97 -5.52 -0.04
N LEU A 269 14.82 -6.35 1.00
CA LEU A 269 15.53 -6.17 2.27
C LEU A 269 17.04 -6.37 2.13
N LEU A 270 17.49 -7.30 1.30
CA LEU A 270 18.91 -7.51 1.02
C LEU A 270 19.53 -6.31 0.27
N HIS A 271 18.74 -5.62 -0.54
CA HIS A 271 19.15 -4.49 -1.37
C HIS A 271 18.53 -3.17 -0.88
N ARG A 272 18.12 -3.08 0.39
CA ARG A 272 17.38 -1.94 0.94
C ARG A 272 18.07 -0.58 0.75
N ASP A 273 19.39 -0.57 0.67
CA ASP A 273 20.17 0.66 0.49
C ASP A 273 20.12 1.16 -0.98
N ASP A 274 19.66 0.31 -1.91
CA ASP A 274 19.46 0.60 -3.33
C ASP A 274 18.00 0.88 -3.68
N VAL A 275 17.06 0.69 -2.73
CA VAL A 275 15.62 0.86 -2.97
C VAL A 275 15.30 2.33 -3.25
N THR A 276 14.63 2.56 -4.38
CA THR A 276 14.08 3.86 -4.75
C THR A 276 12.55 3.81 -4.74
N ILE A 277 11.90 4.80 -4.10
CA ILE A 277 10.43 4.89 -4.07
C ILE A 277 10.00 6.17 -4.79
N TYR A 278 9.26 6.02 -5.89
CA TYR A 278 8.58 7.11 -6.58
C TYR A 278 7.12 7.18 -6.19
N THR A 279 6.58 8.39 -6.13
CA THR A 279 5.14 8.60 -5.86
C THR A 279 4.56 9.61 -6.86
N CYS A 280 3.39 9.30 -7.39
CA CYS A 280 2.68 10.19 -8.30
C CYS A 280 1.16 10.02 -8.18
N THR A 281 0.42 10.79 -8.92
CA THR A 281 -1.05 10.69 -9.00
C THR A 281 -1.48 10.73 -10.45
N GLY A 282 -2.58 10.05 -10.77
CA GLY A 282 -3.31 10.30 -12.01
C GLY A 282 -3.93 11.70 -12.04
N PRO A 283 -4.51 12.10 -13.18
CA PRO A 283 -5.28 13.33 -13.30
C PRO A 283 -6.31 13.45 -12.17
N HIS A 284 -6.32 14.60 -11.46
CA HIS A 284 -7.14 14.78 -10.26
C HIS A 284 -8.02 16.04 -10.29
N LYS A 285 -7.99 16.79 -11.40
CA LYS A 285 -8.83 17.98 -11.56
C LYS A 285 -10.23 17.57 -12.01
N GLY A 286 -11.23 17.87 -11.18
CA GLY A 286 -12.62 17.51 -11.43
C GLY A 286 -13.51 18.65 -11.85
N SER A 287 -14.71 18.30 -12.30
CA SER A 287 -15.82 19.21 -12.62
C SER A 287 -17.15 18.51 -12.40
N VAL A 288 -18.24 19.27 -12.44
CA VAL A 288 -19.59 18.71 -12.38
C VAL A 288 -19.97 18.21 -13.77
N ASN A 289 -20.35 16.91 -13.88
CA ASN A 289 -20.78 16.32 -15.14
C ASN A 289 -22.26 16.65 -15.47
N GLU A 290 -22.76 16.18 -16.62
CA GLU A 290 -24.14 16.41 -17.07
C GLU A 290 -25.21 15.84 -16.10
N ALA A 291 -24.88 14.83 -15.31
CA ALA A 291 -25.74 14.27 -14.29
C ALA A 291 -25.75 15.08 -12.97
N GLY A 292 -24.98 16.18 -12.88
CA GLY A 292 -24.86 17.00 -11.69
C GLY A 292 -23.92 16.40 -10.63
N LEU A 293 -23.14 15.37 -10.96
CA LEU A 293 -22.15 14.76 -10.06
C LEU A 293 -20.78 15.39 -10.27
N TRP A 294 -20.07 15.67 -9.19
CA TRP A 294 -18.68 16.08 -9.28
C TRP A 294 -17.81 14.85 -9.57
N VAL A 295 -17.09 14.87 -10.68
CA VAL A 295 -16.25 13.79 -11.17
C VAL A 295 -14.94 14.35 -11.71
N ILE A 296 -13.94 13.50 -11.83
CA ILE A 296 -12.71 13.76 -12.57
C ILE A 296 -12.90 13.13 -13.96
N PRO A 297 -12.97 13.94 -15.04
CA PRO A 297 -13.09 13.41 -16.39
C PRO A 297 -11.91 12.48 -16.73
N GLU A 298 -12.18 11.43 -17.51
CA GLU A 298 -11.13 10.56 -18.02
C GLU A 298 -10.20 11.36 -18.95
N ASP A 299 -8.92 11.44 -18.60
CA ASP A 299 -7.86 12.07 -19.40
C ASP A 299 -6.90 10.99 -19.90
N LYS A 300 -7.26 10.37 -21.03
CA LYS A 300 -6.50 9.24 -21.58
C LYS A 300 -5.08 9.61 -21.99
N GLU A 301 -4.89 10.83 -22.47
CA GLU A 301 -3.57 11.29 -22.94
C GLU A 301 -2.61 11.40 -21.76
N THR A 302 -3.05 12.03 -20.67
CA THR A 302 -2.24 12.15 -19.47
C THR A 302 -2.02 10.79 -18.80
N TRP A 303 -3.04 9.91 -18.77
CA TRP A 303 -2.87 8.54 -18.26
C TRP A 303 -1.86 7.74 -19.09
N SER A 304 -1.91 7.80 -20.42
CA SER A 304 -0.95 7.11 -21.29
C SER A 304 0.48 7.58 -21.03
N LEU A 305 0.70 8.90 -21.01
CA LEU A 305 2.03 9.46 -20.71
C LEU A 305 2.54 9.08 -19.33
N LEU A 306 1.66 9.12 -18.31
CA LEU A 306 2.01 8.73 -16.97
C LEU A 306 2.45 7.27 -16.90
N MET A 307 1.65 6.38 -17.48
CA MET A 307 1.95 4.95 -17.42
C MET A 307 3.13 4.54 -18.31
N GLU A 308 3.36 5.22 -19.45
CA GLU A 308 4.58 5.04 -20.24
C GLU A 308 5.84 5.39 -19.42
N THR A 309 5.80 6.49 -18.64
CA THR A 309 6.91 6.88 -17.76
C THR A 309 7.12 5.88 -16.63
N VAL A 310 6.02 5.43 -16.00
CA VAL A 310 6.04 4.43 -14.91
C VAL A 310 6.59 3.09 -15.43
N ASP A 311 6.12 2.63 -16.59
CA ASP A 311 6.53 1.35 -17.18
C ASP A 311 8.02 1.35 -17.59
N ALA A 312 8.52 2.51 -18.02
CA ALA A 312 9.95 2.72 -18.26
C ALA A 312 10.82 2.73 -17.00
N GLY A 313 10.22 2.70 -15.79
CA GLY A 313 10.94 2.79 -14.51
C GLY A 313 11.50 4.19 -14.20
N GLU A 314 11.01 5.22 -14.89
CA GLU A 314 11.43 6.60 -14.72
C GLU A 314 10.61 7.31 -13.63
N ASP A 315 11.12 8.43 -13.09
CA ASP A 315 10.39 9.25 -12.11
C ASP A 315 9.18 9.94 -12.73
N PRO A 316 7.93 9.54 -12.39
CA PRO A 316 6.72 10.07 -12.98
C PRO A 316 6.21 11.37 -12.32
N SER A 317 6.89 11.90 -11.31
CA SER A 317 6.45 13.05 -10.50
C SER A 317 6.26 14.33 -11.31
N GLY A 318 6.90 14.42 -12.48
CA GLY A 318 6.79 15.56 -13.39
C GLY A 318 5.59 15.51 -14.34
N VAL A 319 4.90 14.38 -14.48
CA VAL A 319 3.80 14.21 -15.45
C VAL A 319 2.51 14.89 -14.95
N VAL A 320 2.14 14.65 -13.70
CA VAL A 320 1.00 15.29 -13.05
C VAL A 320 1.47 16.00 -11.79
N SER A 321 1.24 17.32 -11.74
CA SER A 321 1.62 18.10 -10.56
C SER A 321 0.85 17.63 -9.32
N LEU A 322 1.57 17.29 -8.27
CA LEU A 322 0.96 16.95 -6.97
C LEU A 322 0.34 18.20 -6.34
N PRO A 323 -0.83 18.09 -5.71
CA PRO A 323 -1.32 19.14 -4.86
C PRO A 323 -0.38 19.32 -3.66
N SER A 324 -0.18 20.57 -3.23
CA SER A 324 0.63 20.90 -2.08
C SER A 324 -0.24 21.45 -0.95
N PHE A 325 0.10 21.09 0.28
CA PHE A 325 -0.54 21.72 1.43
C PHE A 325 -0.21 23.21 1.48
N PRO A 326 -1.17 24.08 1.80
CA PRO A 326 -0.88 25.50 1.99
C PRO A 326 0.19 25.68 3.06
N VAL A 327 1.23 26.45 2.74
CA VAL A 327 2.26 26.81 3.71
C VAL A 327 1.60 27.72 4.75
N SER A 328 1.53 27.29 6.00
CA SER A 328 0.98 28.06 7.12
C SER A 328 1.93 29.18 7.57
#